data_35aa7199b48b2259f4dd89d768066ce5
#
_entry.id   35aa7199b48b2259f4dd89d768066ce5
#
_cell.length_a   1.000
_cell.length_b   1.000
_cell.length_c   1.000
_cell.angle_alpha   90.00
_cell.angle_beta   90.00
_cell.angle_gamma   90.00
#
_symmetry.space_group_name_H-M   'P 1'
#
loop_
_entity.id
_entity.type
_entity.pdbx_description
1 polymer ?
#
loop_
_entity_poly.entity_id
_entity_poly.type
_entity_poly.pdbx_seq_one_letter_code
_entity_poly.pdbx_strand_id
1 'polypeptide(L)'
;MKVLDTCVWIEIVLGSPLGVQLNALLTNKQSVLVPSLVQFELRRWALREYDAPRADFIVMALREAVIVQTGERVAFLAADLAKMHKLHALDALFYATALEHDAELVTCDAHFKDLPQVDYTPNVTEKTK
;
A
#
# COMPACT_ATOMS: atom_id res chain seq x y z
N MET A 1 -2.76 -13.41 3.66
CA MET A 1 -1.82 -12.29 3.77
C MET A 1 -2.31 -11.11 2.95
N LYS A 2 -1.93 -9.92 3.34
CA LYS A 2 -2.39 -8.68 2.68
C LYS A 2 -1.21 -7.76 2.45
N VAL A 3 -1.21 -7.09 1.28
CA VAL A 3 -0.33 -5.96 0.98
C VAL A 3 -1.23 -4.72 1.05
N LEU A 4 -0.89 -3.76 1.90
CA LEU A 4 -1.62 -2.50 1.98
C LEU A 4 -0.93 -1.47 1.09
N ASP A 5 -1.68 -0.91 0.15
CA ASP A 5 -1.20 0.18 -0.71
C ASP A 5 -0.87 1.41 0.15
N THR A 6 0.00 2.28 -0.35
CA THR A 6 0.39 3.49 0.37
C THR A 6 -0.79 4.35 0.78
N CYS A 7 -1.80 4.48 -0.08
CA CYS A 7 -3.01 5.26 0.26
C CYS A 7 -3.70 4.73 1.52
N VAL A 8 -3.69 3.42 1.74
CA VAL A 8 -4.27 2.82 2.95
C VAL A 8 -3.46 3.22 4.19
N TRP A 9 -2.12 3.15 4.10
CA TRP A 9 -1.27 3.56 5.20
C TRP A 9 -1.46 5.03 5.54
N ILE A 10 -1.61 5.88 4.53
CA ILE A 10 -1.86 7.32 4.74
C ILE A 10 -3.16 7.54 5.50
N GLU A 11 -4.24 6.84 5.13
CA GLU A 11 -5.52 6.96 5.83
C GLU A 11 -5.40 6.51 7.29
N ILE A 12 -4.64 5.44 7.54
CA ILE A 12 -4.38 4.95 8.90
C ILE A 12 -3.61 6.00 9.70
N VAL A 13 -2.55 6.57 9.12
CA VAL A 13 -1.74 7.60 9.79
C VAL A 13 -2.58 8.83 10.13
N LEU A 14 -3.44 9.26 9.21
CA LEU A 14 -4.29 10.42 9.41
C LEU A 14 -5.44 10.16 10.39
N GLY A 15 -5.73 8.90 10.70
CA GLY A 15 -6.84 8.56 11.59
C GLY A 15 -8.19 8.96 11.02
N SER A 16 -8.33 8.97 9.68
CA SER A 16 -9.60 9.23 9.02
C SER A 16 -10.61 8.14 9.36
N PRO A 17 -11.92 8.35 9.11
CA PRO A 17 -12.90 7.28 9.30
C PRO A 17 -12.53 5.99 8.58
N LEU A 18 -12.07 6.09 7.35
CA LEU A 18 -11.59 4.94 6.59
C LEU A 18 -10.34 4.32 7.24
N GLY A 19 -9.41 5.17 7.67
CA GLY A 19 -8.18 4.72 8.34
C GLY A 19 -8.45 3.96 9.63
N VAL A 20 -9.41 4.42 10.42
CA VAL A 20 -9.82 3.72 11.64
C VAL A 20 -10.37 2.34 11.30
N GLN A 21 -11.21 2.26 10.28
CA GLN A 21 -11.77 0.98 9.81
C GLN A 21 -10.66 0.05 9.32
N LEU A 22 -9.74 0.56 8.50
CA LEU A 22 -8.67 -0.24 7.92
C LEU A 22 -7.62 -0.66 8.95
N ASN A 23 -7.47 0.11 10.03
CA ASN A 23 -6.53 -0.21 11.09
C ASN A 23 -6.79 -1.59 11.72
N ALA A 24 -8.02 -2.07 11.63
CA ALA A 24 -8.36 -3.42 12.11
C ALA A 24 -7.56 -4.51 11.38
N LEU A 25 -7.10 -4.25 10.15
CA LEU A 25 -6.27 -5.18 9.38
C LEU A 25 -4.91 -5.40 10.03
N LEU A 26 -4.47 -4.49 10.91
CA LEU A 26 -3.18 -4.57 11.58
C LEU A 26 -3.20 -5.37 12.87
N THR A 27 -4.33 -6.04 13.19
CA THR A 27 -4.46 -6.89 14.38
C THR A 27 -3.39 -7.98 14.39
N ASN A 28 -3.10 -8.57 13.22
CA ASN A 28 -2.02 -9.54 13.08
C ASN A 28 -1.03 -9.00 12.06
N LYS A 29 -0.01 -8.30 12.54
CA LYS A 29 0.99 -7.65 11.66
C LYS A 29 1.84 -8.64 10.89
N GLN A 30 1.94 -9.88 11.36
CA GLN A 30 2.68 -10.92 10.63
C GLN A 30 1.95 -11.39 9.36
N SER A 31 0.67 -11.04 9.21
CA SER A 31 -0.07 -11.31 7.99
C SER A 31 -0.09 -10.13 7.03
N VAL A 32 0.63 -9.05 7.35
CA VAL A 32 0.71 -7.85 6.52
C VAL A 32 2.11 -7.76 5.91
N LEU A 33 2.16 -7.69 4.59
CA LEU A 33 3.39 -7.52 3.83
C LEU A 33 3.54 -6.04 3.45
N VAL A 34 4.74 -5.52 3.65
CA VAL A 34 5.06 -4.14 3.29
C VAL A 34 6.21 -4.16 2.26
N PRO A 35 5.90 -3.90 1.00
CA PRO A 35 6.98 -3.70 0.02
C PRO A 35 7.86 -2.52 0.45
N SER A 36 9.17 -2.65 0.31
CA SER A 36 10.09 -1.57 0.69
C SER A 36 9.79 -0.27 -0.07
N LEU A 37 9.22 -0.37 -1.27
CA LEU A 37 8.83 0.81 -2.05
C LEU A 37 7.61 1.53 -1.46
N VAL A 38 6.78 0.83 -0.67
CA VAL A 38 5.74 1.50 0.13
C VAL A 38 6.40 2.36 1.21
N GLN A 39 7.46 1.87 1.83
CA GLN A 39 8.21 2.66 2.80
C GLN A 39 8.76 3.94 2.16
N PHE A 40 9.30 3.83 0.94
CA PHE A 40 9.78 4.99 0.19
C PHE A 40 8.65 6.00 -0.06
N GLU A 41 7.53 5.53 -0.59
CA GLU A 41 6.43 6.42 -0.97
C GLU A 41 5.79 7.07 0.26
N LEU A 42 5.60 6.30 1.33
CA LEU A 42 5.05 6.81 2.57
C LEU A 42 5.99 7.83 3.23
N ARG A 43 7.31 7.56 3.22
CA ARG A 43 8.27 8.51 3.76
C ARG A 43 8.26 9.81 2.96
N ARG A 44 8.21 9.71 1.63
CA ARG A 44 8.15 10.90 0.77
C ARG A 44 6.93 11.75 1.10
N TRP A 45 5.77 11.12 1.28
CA TRP A 45 4.55 11.81 1.69
C TRP A 45 4.72 12.44 3.08
N ALA A 46 5.25 11.69 4.04
CA ALA A 46 5.41 12.17 5.41
C ALA A 46 6.39 13.34 5.51
N LEU A 47 7.43 13.34 4.70
CA LEU A 47 8.39 14.46 4.66
C LEU A 47 7.77 15.74 4.09
N ARG A 48 6.76 15.62 3.23
CA ARG A 48 6.01 16.78 2.73
C ARG A 48 5.06 17.35 3.77
N GLU A 49 4.42 16.46 4.56
CA GLU A 49 3.35 16.84 5.48
C GLU A 49 3.86 17.16 6.88
N TYR A 50 5.00 16.62 7.27
CA TYR A 50 5.54 16.71 8.62
C TYR A 50 7.04 16.98 8.57
N ASP A 51 7.67 17.08 9.75
CA ASP A 51 9.12 17.19 9.88
C ASP A 51 9.78 15.81 9.78
N ALA A 52 11.11 15.78 9.68
CA ALA A 52 11.85 14.52 9.54
C ALA A 52 11.68 13.57 10.75
N PRO A 53 11.70 14.03 12.01
CA PRO A 53 11.48 13.13 13.15
C PRO A 53 10.12 12.44 13.10
N ARG A 54 9.05 13.12 12.69
CA ARG A 54 7.73 12.51 12.56
C ARG A 54 7.68 11.54 11.41
N ALA A 55 8.32 11.88 10.27
CA ALA A 55 8.41 10.98 9.13
C ALA A 55 9.13 9.69 9.53
N ASP A 56 10.23 9.78 10.26
CA ASP A 56 10.95 8.61 10.78
C ASP A 56 10.05 7.75 11.65
N PHE A 57 9.31 8.35 12.57
CA PHE A 57 8.40 7.63 13.45
C PHE A 57 7.33 6.88 12.67
N ILE A 58 6.72 7.54 11.68
CA ILE A 58 5.66 6.94 10.86
C ILE A 58 6.20 5.71 10.11
N VAL A 59 7.34 5.85 9.45
CA VAL A 59 7.89 4.77 8.62
C VAL A 59 8.40 3.62 9.49
N MET A 60 8.98 3.91 10.65
CA MET A 60 9.48 2.87 11.55
C MET A 60 8.35 1.97 12.07
N ALA A 61 7.15 2.50 12.21
CA ALA A 61 6.00 1.71 12.65
C ALA A 61 5.68 0.57 11.68
N LEU A 62 5.98 0.73 10.38
CA LEU A 62 5.72 -0.31 9.38
C LEU A 62 6.61 -1.54 9.59
N ARG A 63 7.73 -1.39 10.28
CA ARG A 63 8.66 -2.50 10.50
C ARG A 63 8.13 -3.58 11.43
N GLU A 64 7.02 -3.34 12.09
CA GLU A 64 6.34 -4.38 12.87
C GLU A 64 5.65 -5.41 11.96
N ALA A 65 5.37 -5.04 10.72
CA ALA A 65 4.86 -5.96 9.70
C ALA A 65 6.04 -6.62 8.99
N VAL A 66 5.76 -7.43 7.97
CA VAL A 66 6.79 -8.15 7.22
C VAL A 66 7.24 -7.31 6.03
N ILE A 67 8.47 -6.83 6.07
CA ILE A 67 9.04 -6.03 4.97
C ILE A 67 9.49 -6.96 3.85
N VAL A 68 9.11 -6.63 2.61
CA VAL A 68 9.42 -7.42 1.42
C VAL A 68 10.20 -6.58 0.43
N GLN A 69 11.34 -7.11 -0.04
CA GLN A 69 12.15 -6.45 -1.04
C GLN A 69 11.64 -6.79 -2.44
N THR A 70 11.75 -5.85 -3.38
CA THR A 70 11.36 -6.06 -4.77
C THR A 70 12.48 -6.77 -5.51
N GLY A 71 12.21 -8.01 -5.94
CA GLY A 71 13.16 -8.78 -6.72
C GLY A 71 12.87 -8.76 -8.21
N GLU A 72 13.67 -9.49 -8.98
CA GLU A 72 13.57 -9.51 -10.44
C GLU A 72 12.22 -10.04 -10.93
N ARG A 73 11.72 -11.13 -10.32
CA ARG A 73 10.43 -11.71 -10.72
C ARG A 73 9.29 -10.71 -10.57
N VAL A 74 9.26 -10.02 -9.45
CA VAL A 74 8.23 -9.00 -9.19
C VAL A 74 8.38 -7.84 -10.18
N ALA A 75 9.61 -7.42 -10.46
CA ALA A 75 9.87 -6.34 -11.41
C ALA A 75 9.32 -6.68 -12.81
N PHE A 76 9.59 -7.88 -13.29
CA PHE A 76 9.13 -8.31 -14.62
C PHE A 76 7.61 -8.47 -14.65
N LEU A 77 7.02 -9.09 -13.63
CA LEU A 77 5.58 -9.22 -13.53
C LEU A 77 4.90 -7.85 -13.49
N ALA A 78 5.48 -6.92 -12.75
CA ALA A 78 4.95 -5.56 -12.65
C ALA A 78 4.93 -4.86 -14.01
N ALA A 79 5.97 -5.06 -14.82
CA ALA A 79 6.01 -4.47 -16.17
C ALA A 79 4.85 -4.99 -17.03
N ASP A 80 4.58 -6.30 -16.96
CA ASP A 80 3.46 -6.90 -17.69
C ASP A 80 2.12 -6.35 -17.20
N LEU A 81 1.95 -6.25 -15.87
CA LEU A 81 0.71 -5.76 -15.27
C LEU A 81 0.49 -4.28 -15.57
N ALA A 82 1.56 -3.48 -15.58
CA ALA A 82 1.48 -2.06 -15.90
C ALA A 82 0.94 -1.86 -17.32
N LYS A 83 1.42 -2.68 -18.26
CA LYS A 83 0.95 -2.61 -19.65
C LYS A 83 -0.49 -3.10 -19.77
N MET A 84 -0.79 -4.24 -19.14
CA MET A 84 -2.10 -4.87 -19.23
C MET A 84 -3.22 -4.02 -18.64
N HIS A 85 -2.98 -3.40 -17.49
CA HIS A 85 -3.98 -2.66 -16.72
C HIS A 85 -3.75 -1.16 -16.70
N LYS A 86 -2.74 -0.67 -17.42
CA LYS A 86 -2.41 0.77 -17.49
C LYS A 86 -2.13 1.36 -16.12
N LEU A 87 -1.33 0.66 -15.33
CA LEU A 87 -0.96 1.09 -13.99
C LEU A 87 0.33 1.91 -14.00
N HIS A 88 0.45 2.83 -13.06
CA HIS A 88 1.71 3.51 -12.81
C HIS A 88 2.74 2.54 -12.23
N ALA A 89 4.01 2.91 -12.31
CA ALA A 89 5.11 2.02 -11.95
C ALA A 89 5.01 1.45 -10.53
N LEU A 90 4.84 2.31 -9.53
CA LEU A 90 4.78 1.84 -8.14
C LEU A 90 3.53 1.01 -7.88
N ASP A 91 2.40 1.41 -8.45
CA ASP A 91 1.15 0.66 -8.31
C ASP A 91 1.30 -0.76 -8.87
N ALA A 92 1.92 -0.87 -10.05
CA ALA A 92 2.17 -2.18 -10.66
C ALA A 92 3.10 -3.04 -9.80
N LEU A 93 4.12 -2.43 -9.20
CA LEU A 93 5.05 -3.14 -8.31
C LEU A 93 4.35 -3.64 -7.05
N PHE A 94 3.47 -2.87 -6.47
CA PHE A 94 2.71 -3.29 -5.29
C PHE A 94 1.76 -4.43 -5.63
N TYR A 95 1.08 -4.32 -6.76
CA TYR A 95 0.16 -5.38 -7.22
C TYR A 95 0.92 -6.66 -7.52
N ALA A 96 2.04 -6.56 -8.23
CA ALA A 96 2.88 -7.73 -8.53
C ALA A 96 3.39 -8.40 -7.25
N THR A 97 3.74 -7.62 -6.23
CA THR A 97 4.16 -8.16 -4.93
C THR A 97 3.03 -8.97 -4.30
N ALA A 98 1.82 -8.44 -4.32
CA ALA A 98 0.66 -9.17 -3.78
C ALA A 98 0.43 -10.47 -4.52
N LEU A 99 0.45 -10.44 -5.85
CA LEU A 99 0.23 -11.66 -6.65
C LEU A 99 1.32 -12.70 -6.42
N GLU A 100 2.58 -12.28 -6.34
CA GLU A 100 3.71 -13.19 -6.12
C GLU A 100 3.62 -13.90 -4.77
N HIS A 101 3.02 -13.27 -3.77
CA HIS A 101 2.91 -13.83 -2.42
C HIS A 101 1.53 -14.43 -2.14
N ASP A 102 0.68 -14.59 -3.15
CA ASP A 102 -0.71 -15.03 -2.99
C ASP A 102 -1.44 -14.21 -1.94
N ALA A 103 -1.13 -12.93 -1.90
CA ALA A 103 -1.73 -11.98 -0.98
C ALA A 103 -2.78 -11.13 -1.69
N GLU A 104 -3.64 -10.52 -0.90
CA GLU A 104 -4.63 -9.58 -1.40
C GLU A 104 -4.05 -8.17 -1.30
N LEU A 105 -4.23 -7.36 -2.35
CA LEU A 105 -3.86 -5.96 -2.32
C LEU A 105 -5.04 -5.14 -1.78
N VAL A 106 -4.85 -4.50 -0.65
CA VAL A 106 -5.85 -3.59 -0.06
C VAL A 106 -5.54 -2.18 -0.53
N THR A 107 -6.50 -1.53 -1.17
CA THR A 107 -6.27 -0.21 -1.76
C THR A 107 -7.54 0.64 -1.76
N CYS A 108 -7.36 1.94 -1.79
CA CYS A 108 -8.43 2.92 -2.04
C CYS A 108 -8.29 3.59 -3.42
N ASP A 109 -7.42 3.08 -4.27
CA ASP A 109 -7.19 3.61 -5.62
C ASP A 109 -8.10 2.90 -6.62
N ALA A 110 -8.97 3.68 -7.29
CA ALA A 110 -9.93 3.15 -8.24
C ALA A 110 -9.28 2.47 -9.46
N HIS A 111 -8.00 2.75 -9.75
CA HIS A 111 -7.29 2.10 -10.86
C HIS A 111 -7.21 0.58 -10.68
N PHE A 112 -7.31 0.09 -9.45
CA PHE A 112 -7.27 -1.34 -9.15
C PHE A 112 -8.64 -2.00 -9.07
N LYS A 113 -9.71 -1.22 -9.21
CA LYS A 113 -11.06 -1.74 -9.06
C LYS A 113 -11.31 -2.91 -9.99
N ASP A 114 -11.91 -3.98 -9.46
CA ASP A 114 -12.27 -5.20 -10.18
C ASP A 114 -11.11 -6.06 -10.68
N LEU A 115 -9.87 -5.75 -10.28
CA LEU A 115 -8.74 -6.61 -10.60
C LEU A 115 -8.67 -7.79 -9.62
N PRO A 116 -8.13 -8.95 -10.08
CA PRO A 116 -8.00 -10.13 -9.21
C PRO A 116 -7.16 -9.84 -7.96
N GLN A 117 -7.53 -10.45 -6.84
CA GLN A 117 -6.82 -10.33 -5.56
C GLN A 117 -6.72 -8.89 -5.04
N VAL A 118 -7.69 -8.06 -5.38
CA VAL A 118 -7.76 -6.68 -4.91
C VAL A 118 -8.98 -6.51 -4.01
N ASP A 119 -8.75 -5.92 -2.84
CA ASP A 119 -9.79 -5.46 -1.93
C ASP A 119 -9.81 -3.93 -2.03
N TYR A 120 -10.72 -3.42 -2.85
CA TYR A 120 -10.83 -1.99 -3.10
C TYR A 120 -11.90 -1.38 -2.20
N THR A 121 -11.51 -0.36 -1.45
CA THR A 121 -12.43 0.45 -0.64
C THR A 121 -12.26 1.91 -1.03
N PRO A 122 -13.28 2.54 -1.59
CA PRO A 122 -13.16 3.93 -2.03
C PRO A 122 -12.91 4.88 -0.86
N ASN A 123 -12.11 5.91 -1.12
CA ASN A 123 -11.93 6.98 -0.15
C ASN A 123 -13.15 7.90 -0.18
N VAL A 124 -14.03 7.72 0.81
CA VAL A 124 -15.31 8.46 0.88
C VAL A 124 -15.09 9.97 1.01
N THR A 125 -14.00 10.37 1.68
CA THR A 125 -13.68 11.79 1.88
C THR A 125 -13.45 12.50 0.55
N GLU A 126 -12.76 11.83 -0.40
CA GLU A 126 -12.54 12.40 -1.73
C GLU A 126 -13.83 12.53 -2.53
N LYS A 127 -14.75 11.57 -2.36
CA LYS A 127 -16.02 11.57 -3.10
C LYS A 127 -16.97 12.67 -2.69
N THR A 128 -16.84 13.18 -1.47
CA THR A 128 -17.72 14.22 -0.97
C THR A 128 -17.29 15.63 -1.36
N LYS A 129 -16.14 15.74 -1.98
CA LYS A 129 -15.64 17.00 -2.49
C LYS A 129 -16.13 17.22 -3.91
#